data_4fa974a20d1201878e9804a1889bf927
#
_entry.id   4fa974a20d1201878e9804a1889bf927
#
_cell.length_a   1.000
_cell.length_b   1.000
_cell.length_c   1.000
_cell.angle_alpha   90.00
_cell.angle_beta   90.00
_cell.angle_gamma   90.00
#
_symmetry.space_group_name_H-M   'P 1'
#
loop_
_entity.id
_entity.type
_entity.pdbx_description
1 polymer ?
#
loop_
_entity_poly.entity_id
_entity_poly.type
_entity_poly.pdbx_seq_one_letter_code
_entity_poly.pdbx_strand_id
1 'polypeptide(L)'
;MTTGQRTGTTFGSLHAFFPGVLAMGGDVERARRLQESAFRMWTLHGIEPEALDYRKMTVTRAGYQLRPEIVESAYILSHYTTDPKYVEMGRRMFSDLVKHCRTEAGYTVLKSVITKEKGDFQHSFLLAETLKYFYLLFKPEALDFDKVTFNTEAHPLRRTW
;
A
#
# COMPACT_ATOMS: atom_id res chain seq x y z
N MET A 1 -23.83 11.23 18.23
CA MET A 1 -22.50 11.27 18.88
C MET A 1 -21.91 9.88 18.86
N THR A 2 -20.68 9.72 18.37
CA THR A 2 -19.98 8.43 18.45
C THR A 2 -19.48 8.22 19.86
N THR A 3 -19.75 7.05 20.42
CA THR A 3 -19.36 6.70 21.81
C THR A 3 -17.86 6.44 21.97
N GLY A 4 -17.08 6.57 20.91
CA GLY A 4 -15.67 6.17 20.90
C GLY A 4 -15.44 4.66 20.97
N GLN A 5 -16.51 3.88 21.06
CA GLN A 5 -16.41 2.42 21.09
C GLN A 5 -16.27 1.84 19.70
N ARG A 6 -15.46 0.79 19.61
CA ARG A 6 -15.25 0.06 18.35
C ARG A 6 -16.54 -0.63 17.92
N THR A 7 -17.04 -0.25 16.73
CA THR A 7 -18.28 -0.81 16.17
C THR A 7 -18.03 -1.81 15.04
N GLY A 8 -16.79 -1.91 14.54
CA GLY A 8 -16.44 -2.80 13.44
C GLY A 8 -15.00 -3.31 13.53
N THR A 9 -14.72 -4.39 12.81
CA THR A 9 -13.42 -5.07 12.73
C THR A 9 -12.90 -5.18 11.30
N THR A 10 -13.45 -4.37 10.39
CA THR A 10 -13.03 -4.36 8.99
C THR A 10 -11.83 -3.44 8.79
N PHE A 11 -10.80 -3.96 8.14
CA PHE A 11 -9.70 -3.19 7.55
C PHE A 11 -9.85 -3.26 6.03
N GLY A 12 -9.90 -2.13 5.37
CA GLY A 12 -9.93 -2.01 3.91
C GLY A 12 -8.57 -1.58 3.37
N SER A 13 -8.26 -1.96 2.13
CA SER A 13 -7.00 -1.61 1.46
C SER A 13 -6.69 -0.11 1.53
N LEU A 14 -7.68 0.75 1.34
CA LEU A 14 -7.53 2.20 1.46
C LEU A 14 -7.00 2.65 2.83
N HIS A 15 -7.26 1.92 3.91
CA HIS A 15 -6.73 2.28 5.23
C HIS A 15 -5.21 2.12 5.33
N ALA A 16 -4.58 1.41 4.40
CA ALA A 16 -3.14 1.16 4.39
C ALA A 16 -2.29 2.40 4.05
N PHE A 17 -2.90 3.54 3.66
CA PHE A 17 -2.19 4.83 3.55
C PHE A 17 -1.91 5.47 4.93
N PHE A 18 -2.68 5.10 5.95
CA PHE A 18 -2.63 5.78 7.25
C PHE A 18 -1.30 5.64 8.00
N PRO A 19 -0.53 4.53 7.90
CA PRO A 19 0.84 4.50 8.41
C PRO A 19 1.73 5.63 7.88
N GLY A 20 1.64 5.93 6.58
CA GLY A 20 2.37 7.06 5.97
C GLY A 20 1.98 8.40 6.60
N VAL A 21 0.68 8.65 6.79
CA VAL A 21 0.17 9.87 7.45
C VAL A 21 0.69 9.99 8.88
N LEU A 22 0.66 8.91 9.66
CA LEU A 22 1.20 8.90 11.02
C LEU A 22 2.70 9.21 11.05
N ALA A 23 3.46 8.63 10.12
CA ALA A 23 4.91 8.89 10.02
C ALA A 23 5.20 10.36 9.70
N MET A 24 4.48 10.94 8.72
CA MET A 24 4.59 12.38 8.39
C MET A 24 4.17 13.28 9.56
N GLY A 25 3.21 12.84 10.37
CA GLY A 25 2.77 13.54 11.59
C GLY A 25 3.69 13.33 12.82
N GLY A 26 4.79 12.57 12.68
CA GLY A 26 5.76 12.31 13.75
C GLY A 26 5.43 11.11 14.66
N ASP A 27 4.26 10.44 14.50
CA ASP A 27 3.89 9.24 15.26
C ASP A 27 4.44 7.97 14.60
N VAL A 28 5.76 7.92 14.50
CA VAL A 28 6.49 6.85 13.80
C VAL A 28 6.24 5.47 14.43
N GLU A 29 6.14 5.39 15.75
CA GLU A 29 5.96 4.11 16.44
C GLU A 29 4.58 3.49 16.16
N ARG A 30 3.52 4.28 16.08
CA ARG A 30 2.21 3.80 15.70
C ARG A 30 2.17 3.46 14.20
N ALA A 31 2.82 4.28 13.39
CA ALA A 31 2.98 4.04 11.95
C ALA A 31 3.64 2.67 11.68
N ARG A 32 4.74 2.35 12.37
CA ARG A 32 5.44 1.06 12.27
C ARG A 32 4.51 -0.13 12.55
N ARG A 33 3.80 -0.09 13.70
CA ARG A 33 2.90 -1.18 14.09
C ARG A 33 1.74 -1.36 13.11
N LEU A 34 1.21 -0.27 12.59
CA LEU A 34 0.10 -0.32 11.64
C LEU A 34 0.55 -0.84 10.27
N GLN A 35 1.74 -0.43 9.81
CA GLN A 35 2.33 -0.95 8.56
C GLN A 35 2.60 -2.47 8.64
N GLU A 36 3.08 -2.95 9.77
CA GLU A 36 3.25 -4.39 9.97
C GLU A 36 1.92 -5.15 9.94
N SER A 37 0.86 -4.54 10.48
CA SER A 37 -0.49 -5.12 10.42
C SER A 37 -1.03 -5.14 8.97
N ALA A 38 -0.84 -4.07 8.21
CA ALA A 38 -1.20 -4.00 6.80
C ALA A 38 -0.40 -5.03 5.98
N PHE A 39 0.89 -5.17 6.23
CA PHE A 39 1.72 -6.15 5.54
C PHE A 39 1.34 -7.60 5.87
N ARG A 40 0.84 -7.88 7.08
CA ARG A 40 0.26 -9.20 7.41
C ARG A 40 -1.01 -9.47 6.59
N MET A 41 -1.84 -8.44 6.34
CA MET A 41 -2.99 -8.58 5.45
C MET A 41 -2.55 -8.92 4.02
N TRP A 42 -1.48 -8.29 3.52
CA TRP A 42 -0.88 -8.62 2.22
C TRP A 42 -0.43 -10.08 2.16
N THR A 43 0.33 -10.53 3.15
CA THR A 43 0.95 -11.87 3.15
C THR A 43 -0.04 -13.01 3.38
N LEU A 44 -1.24 -12.73 3.88
CA LEU A 44 -2.26 -13.75 4.16
C LEU A 44 -2.60 -14.60 2.92
N HIS A 45 -2.69 -13.95 1.77
CA HIS A 45 -2.94 -14.60 0.48
C HIS A 45 -1.86 -14.28 -0.56
N GLY A 46 -0.73 -13.68 -0.17
CA GLY A 46 0.33 -13.24 -1.07
C GLY A 46 -0.02 -12.03 -1.94
N ILE A 47 -1.15 -11.39 -1.67
CA ILE A 47 -1.56 -10.07 -2.15
C ILE A 47 -2.78 -9.61 -1.34
N GLU A 48 -2.91 -8.30 -1.07
CA GLU A 48 -3.95 -7.82 -0.18
C GLU A 48 -5.36 -7.89 -0.79
N PRO A 49 -6.37 -8.28 -0.01
CA PRO A 49 -7.77 -8.13 -0.40
C PRO A 49 -8.25 -6.67 -0.24
N GLU A 50 -9.33 -6.31 -0.95
CA GLU A 50 -9.99 -5.01 -0.77
C GLU A 50 -10.53 -4.80 0.66
N ALA A 51 -10.88 -5.88 1.38
CA ALA A 51 -11.23 -5.79 2.79
C ALA A 51 -11.10 -7.13 3.53
N LEU A 52 -10.79 -7.02 4.81
CA LEU A 52 -10.51 -8.11 5.73
C LEU A 52 -11.18 -7.81 7.09
N ASP A 53 -11.75 -8.84 7.73
CA ASP A 53 -12.02 -8.81 9.17
C ASP A 53 -10.71 -9.13 9.90
N TYR A 54 -10.09 -8.11 10.54
CA TYR A 54 -8.77 -8.27 11.16
C TYR A 54 -8.79 -9.03 12.50
N ARG A 55 -9.97 -9.29 13.09
CA ARG A 55 -10.09 -10.15 14.27
C ARG A 55 -10.11 -11.62 13.89
N LYS A 56 -10.86 -11.95 12.83
CA LYS A 56 -11.00 -13.31 12.34
C LYS A 56 -9.92 -13.68 11.33
N MET A 57 -9.18 -12.68 10.82
CA MET A 57 -8.25 -12.81 9.70
C MET A 57 -8.92 -13.45 8.47
N THR A 58 -10.15 -13.04 8.19
CA THR A 58 -10.95 -13.56 7.07
C THR A 58 -11.25 -12.46 6.06
N VAL A 59 -11.10 -12.80 4.79
CA VAL A 59 -11.39 -11.88 3.68
C VAL A 59 -12.89 -11.63 3.61
N THR A 60 -13.27 -10.35 3.54
CA THR A 60 -14.67 -9.90 3.41
C THR A 60 -14.98 -9.32 2.03
N ARG A 61 -13.96 -8.79 1.34
CA ARG A 61 -13.99 -8.42 -0.08
C ARG A 61 -12.72 -8.91 -0.75
N ALA A 62 -12.84 -9.90 -1.62
CA ALA A 62 -11.72 -10.68 -2.11
C ALA A 62 -10.96 -10.05 -3.30
N GLY A 63 -11.46 -8.99 -3.92
CA GLY A 63 -10.79 -8.33 -5.03
C GLY A 63 -9.45 -7.68 -4.63
N TYR A 64 -8.60 -7.42 -5.63
CA TYR A 64 -7.44 -6.53 -5.52
C TYR A 64 -7.40 -5.61 -6.73
N GLN A 65 -7.39 -4.31 -6.48
CA GLN A 65 -7.53 -3.29 -7.52
C GLN A 65 -6.20 -2.62 -7.90
N LEU A 66 -5.07 -3.30 -7.75
CA LEU A 66 -3.72 -2.76 -8.03
C LEU A 66 -3.35 -1.56 -7.13
N ARG A 67 -3.77 -1.61 -5.89
CA ARG A 67 -3.72 -0.54 -4.90
C ARG A 67 -2.32 -0.07 -4.52
N PRO A 68 -2.10 1.29 -4.35
CA PRO A 68 -0.83 1.87 -3.94
C PRO A 68 -0.62 2.01 -2.44
N GLU A 69 -1.68 2.09 -1.62
CA GLU A 69 -1.67 2.66 -0.27
C GLU A 69 -0.67 1.98 0.67
N ILE A 70 -0.51 0.66 0.55
CA ILE A 70 0.42 -0.08 1.41
C ILE A 70 1.89 0.14 1.02
N VAL A 71 2.19 0.25 -0.29
CA VAL A 71 3.56 0.55 -0.73
C VAL A 71 3.90 2.02 -0.57
N GLU A 72 2.93 2.91 -0.72
CA GLU A 72 3.06 4.33 -0.36
C GLU A 72 3.52 4.49 1.08
N SER A 73 2.81 3.86 2.03
CA SER A 73 3.19 3.88 3.45
C SER A 73 4.57 3.27 3.69
N ALA A 74 4.94 2.20 2.98
CA ALA A 74 6.28 1.61 3.07
C ALA A 74 7.36 2.59 2.59
N TYR A 75 7.12 3.30 1.48
CA TYR A 75 8.02 4.34 0.97
C TYR A 75 8.21 5.49 1.97
N ILE A 76 7.12 6.03 2.50
CA ILE A 76 7.15 7.11 3.48
C ILE A 76 7.89 6.67 4.76
N LEU A 77 7.58 5.49 5.29
CA LEU A 77 8.28 4.94 6.46
C LEU A 77 9.75 4.66 6.20
N SER A 78 10.12 4.21 5.00
CA SER A 78 11.53 4.05 4.61
C SER A 78 12.28 5.38 4.68
N HIS A 79 11.66 6.46 4.19
CA HIS A 79 12.25 7.81 4.26
C HIS A 79 12.46 8.29 5.72
N TYR A 80 11.42 8.21 6.56
CA TYR A 80 11.48 8.71 7.95
C TYR A 80 12.29 7.85 8.91
N THR A 81 12.50 6.57 8.60
CA THR A 81 13.15 5.65 9.54
C THR A 81 14.48 5.11 9.07
N THR A 82 14.76 5.17 7.78
CA THR A 82 15.90 4.51 7.11
C THR A 82 16.01 3.00 7.40
N ASP A 83 14.92 2.38 7.88
CA ASP A 83 14.89 0.97 8.23
C ASP A 83 14.71 0.11 6.97
N PRO A 84 15.68 -0.76 6.62
CA PRO A 84 15.67 -1.54 5.39
C PRO A 84 14.49 -2.51 5.29
N LYS A 85 13.81 -2.81 6.39
CA LYS A 85 12.63 -3.71 6.39
C LYS A 85 11.52 -3.23 5.45
N TYR A 86 11.36 -1.92 5.26
CA TYR A 86 10.32 -1.39 4.36
C TYR A 86 10.66 -1.63 2.90
N VAL A 87 11.94 -1.58 2.55
CA VAL A 87 12.42 -1.97 1.21
C VAL A 87 12.18 -3.47 0.98
N GLU A 88 12.43 -4.30 1.99
CA GLU A 88 12.15 -5.75 1.89
C GLU A 88 10.66 -6.06 1.79
N MET A 89 9.80 -5.34 2.54
CA MET A 89 8.35 -5.40 2.36
C MET A 89 7.97 -5.04 0.92
N GLY A 90 8.55 -3.98 0.38
CA GLY A 90 8.34 -3.55 -1.02
C GLY A 90 8.78 -4.61 -2.03
N ARG A 91 9.95 -5.23 -1.84
CA ARG A 91 10.43 -6.32 -2.72
C ARG A 91 9.45 -7.49 -2.76
N ARG A 92 8.95 -7.89 -1.59
CA ARG A 92 7.95 -8.94 -1.50
C ARG A 92 6.66 -8.54 -2.21
N MET A 93 6.13 -7.34 -1.91
CA MET A 93 4.90 -6.85 -2.53
C MET A 93 5.03 -6.72 -4.05
N PHE A 94 6.15 -6.22 -4.56
CA PHE A 94 6.40 -6.12 -5.99
C PHE A 94 6.48 -7.51 -6.67
N SER A 95 7.18 -8.45 -6.05
CA SER A 95 7.26 -9.83 -6.54
C SER A 95 5.87 -10.48 -6.64
N ASP A 96 5.04 -10.29 -5.61
CA ASP A 96 3.68 -10.82 -5.57
C ASP A 96 2.77 -10.14 -6.62
N LEU A 97 2.90 -8.82 -6.80
CA LEU A 97 2.20 -8.07 -7.85
C LEU A 97 2.53 -8.63 -9.24
N VAL A 98 3.82 -8.77 -9.55
CA VAL A 98 4.28 -9.33 -10.83
C VAL A 98 3.77 -10.76 -11.02
N LYS A 99 3.89 -11.59 -9.99
CA LYS A 99 3.46 -12.99 -10.03
C LYS A 99 1.98 -13.16 -10.31
N HIS A 100 1.13 -12.35 -9.69
CA HIS A 100 -0.31 -12.57 -9.68
C HIS A 100 -1.07 -11.69 -10.69
N CYS A 101 -0.58 -10.47 -10.95
CA CYS A 101 -1.31 -9.49 -11.74
C CYS A 101 -0.76 -9.24 -13.14
N ARG A 102 0.47 -9.65 -13.45
CA ARG A 102 1.07 -9.44 -14.77
C ARG A 102 0.35 -10.27 -15.84
N THR A 103 0.16 -9.66 -17.01
CA THR A 103 -0.35 -10.27 -18.26
C THR A 103 0.63 -10.02 -19.40
N GLU A 104 0.34 -10.50 -20.59
CA GLU A 104 1.14 -10.20 -21.79
C GLU A 104 1.09 -8.71 -22.16
N ALA A 105 -0.06 -8.06 -21.95
CA ALA A 105 -0.28 -6.65 -22.30
C ALA A 105 0.05 -5.66 -21.15
N GLY A 106 0.37 -6.15 -19.93
CA GLY A 106 0.61 -5.27 -18.78
C GLY A 106 0.20 -5.92 -17.45
N TYR A 107 -0.69 -5.27 -16.72
CA TYR A 107 -1.20 -5.76 -15.42
C TYR A 107 -2.71 -5.72 -15.40
N THR A 108 -3.31 -6.55 -14.57
CA THR A 108 -4.76 -6.57 -14.35
C THR A 108 -5.11 -6.76 -12.90
N VAL A 109 -6.28 -6.25 -12.50
CA VAL A 109 -6.88 -6.51 -11.18
C VAL A 109 -7.10 -8.00 -10.94
N LEU A 110 -7.23 -8.40 -9.68
CA LEU A 110 -7.74 -9.72 -9.32
C LEU A 110 -9.19 -9.61 -8.88
N LYS A 111 -10.03 -10.50 -9.39
CA LYS A 111 -11.40 -10.70 -8.90
C LYS A 111 -11.38 -11.32 -7.50
N SER A 112 -10.37 -12.16 -7.23
CA SER A 112 -10.19 -12.81 -5.94
C SER A 112 -8.71 -13.05 -5.63
N VAL A 113 -8.26 -12.55 -4.48
CA VAL A 113 -6.92 -12.83 -3.94
C VAL A 113 -6.79 -14.26 -3.43
N ILE A 114 -7.89 -14.96 -3.20
CA ILE A 114 -7.93 -16.37 -2.76
C ILE A 114 -7.65 -17.29 -3.93
N THR A 115 -8.42 -17.15 -5.02
CA THR A 115 -8.31 -18.01 -6.21
C THR A 115 -7.28 -17.52 -7.22
N LYS A 116 -6.82 -16.26 -7.10
CA LYS A 116 -5.96 -15.56 -8.08
C LYS A 116 -6.63 -15.35 -9.44
N GLU A 117 -7.96 -15.39 -9.49
CA GLU A 117 -8.70 -15.13 -10.73
C GLU A 117 -8.44 -13.70 -11.19
N LYS A 118 -7.92 -13.57 -12.39
CA LYS A 118 -7.63 -12.27 -13.01
C LYS A 118 -8.91 -11.62 -13.52
N GLY A 119 -8.95 -10.29 -13.42
CA GLY A 119 -9.95 -9.47 -14.10
C GLY A 119 -9.47 -9.09 -15.50
N ASP A 120 -10.14 -8.09 -16.07
CA ASP A 120 -9.76 -7.48 -17.36
C ASP A 120 -9.85 -5.96 -17.22
N PHE A 121 -9.07 -5.42 -16.27
CA PHE A 121 -9.06 -3.98 -15.98
C PHE A 121 -7.74 -3.55 -15.33
N GLN A 122 -7.22 -2.40 -15.76
CA GLN A 122 -6.08 -1.73 -15.15
C GLN A 122 -6.44 -0.29 -14.81
N HIS A 123 -6.35 0.06 -13.54
CA HIS A 123 -6.55 1.44 -13.07
C HIS A 123 -5.40 2.35 -13.47
N SER A 124 -5.68 3.63 -13.75
CA SER A 124 -4.68 4.66 -14.07
C SER A 124 -3.65 4.81 -12.96
N PHE A 125 -4.09 4.71 -11.70
CA PHE A 125 -3.22 4.84 -10.54
C PHE A 125 -2.17 3.71 -10.40
N LEU A 126 -2.29 2.59 -11.13
CA LEU A 126 -1.20 1.62 -11.14
C LEU A 126 0.12 2.25 -11.58
N LEU A 127 0.10 3.00 -12.68
CA LEU A 127 1.29 3.69 -13.20
C LEU A 127 1.58 4.97 -12.42
N ALA A 128 0.53 5.75 -12.14
CA ALA A 128 0.67 7.05 -11.49
C ALA A 128 1.16 6.93 -10.04
N GLU A 129 0.78 5.87 -9.33
CA GLU A 129 1.02 5.69 -7.91
C GLU A 129 1.74 4.39 -7.58
N THR A 130 1.12 3.24 -7.78
CA THR A 130 1.62 1.94 -7.30
C THR A 130 3.03 1.64 -7.79
N LEU A 131 3.27 1.72 -9.10
CA LEU A 131 4.61 1.48 -9.68
C LEU A 131 5.57 2.63 -9.36
N LYS A 132 5.07 3.86 -9.26
CA LYS A 132 5.89 5.01 -8.83
C LYS A 132 6.40 4.84 -7.40
N TYR A 133 5.54 4.46 -6.44
CA TYR A 133 5.99 4.22 -5.06
C TYR A 133 6.97 3.05 -4.96
N PHE A 134 6.79 1.98 -5.73
CA PHE A 134 7.81 0.92 -5.84
C PHE A 134 9.13 1.46 -6.39
N TYR A 135 9.06 2.24 -7.47
CA TYR A 135 10.26 2.85 -8.06
C TYR A 135 11.00 3.73 -7.06
N LEU A 136 10.30 4.62 -6.37
CA LEU A 136 10.89 5.54 -5.40
C LEU A 136 11.40 4.80 -4.15
N LEU A 137 10.73 3.73 -3.72
CA LEU A 137 11.19 2.89 -2.61
C LEU A 137 12.51 2.18 -2.93
N PHE A 138 12.68 1.72 -4.18
CA PHE A 138 13.90 1.01 -4.62
C PHE A 138 15.00 1.96 -5.11
N LYS A 139 14.66 3.18 -5.43
CA LYS A 139 15.55 4.21 -5.95
C LYS A 139 15.29 5.56 -5.27
N PRO A 140 15.55 5.68 -3.96
CA PRO A 140 15.20 6.86 -3.18
C PRO A 140 15.85 8.15 -3.68
N GLU A 141 17.01 8.05 -4.34
CA GLU A 141 17.69 9.20 -4.92
C GLU A 141 16.99 9.79 -6.17
N ALA A 142 15.98 9.11 -6.71
CA ALA A 142 15.26 9.59 -7.89
C ALA A 142 14.38 10.80 -7.60
N LEU A 143 14.00 11.04 -6.35
CA LEU A 143 13.18 12.16 -5.93
C LEU A 143 13.56 12.58 -4.50
N ASP A 144 13.82 13.87 -4.31
CA ASP A 144 14.01 14.44 -2.98
C ASP A 144 12.63 14.67 -2.34
N PHE A 145 12.24 13.75 -1.46
CA PHE A 145 10.92 13.76 -0.81
C PHE A 145 10.70 15.01 0.05
N ASP A 146 11.78 15.59 0.61
CA ASP A 146 11.68 16.78 1.46
C ASP A 146 11.38 18.07 0.66
N LYS A 147 11.59 18.03 -0.66
CA LYS A 147 11.32 19.17 -1.56
C LYS A 147 9.99 19.09 -2.28
N VAL A 148 9.22 18.03 -2.08
CA VAL A 148 7.95 17.83 -2.77
C VAL A 148 6.81 17.49 -1.83
N THR A 149 5.60 17.70 -2.33
CA THR A 149 4.37 17.13 -1.76
C THR A 149 3.64 16.41 -2.89
N PHE A 150 3.07 15.28 -2.60
CA PHE A 150 2.26 14.56 -3.58
C PHE A 150 0.79 15.00 -3.52
N ASN A 151 0.14 15.10 -4.68
CA ASN A 151 -1.32 15.15 -4.73
C ASN A 151 -1.90 13.74 -4.62
N THR A 152 -3.24 13.61 -4.74
CA THR A 152 -3.94 12.35 -4.56
C THR A 152 -3.54 11.23 -5.55
N GLU A 153 -2.98 11.56 -6.71
CA GLU A 153 -2.43 10.58 -7.67
C GLU A 153 -0.90 10.59 -7.71
N ALA A 154 -0.27 10.94 -6.60
CA ALA A 154 1.18 10.98 -6.41
C ALA A 154 1.94 11.82 -7.46
N HIS A 155 1.32 12.90 -7.98
CA HIS A 155 2.06 13.86 -8.76
C HIS A 155 2.87 14.76 -7.81
N PRO A 156 4.21 14.84 -7.98
CA PRO A 156 5.04 15.65 -7.11
C PRO A 156 4.84 17.14 -7.41
N LEU A 157 4.45 17.88 -6.38
CA LEU A 157 4.35 19.33 -6.38
C LEU A 157 5.52 19.90 -5.58
N ARG A 158 6.23 20.88 -6.13
CA ARG A 158 7.37 21.50 -5.46
C ARG A 158 6.92 22.26 -4.22
N ARG A 159 7.55 22.02 -3.08
CA ARG A 159 7.38 22.86 -1.89
C ARG A 159 8.07 24.21 -2.13
N THR A 160 7.39 25.30 -1.75
CA THR A 160 7.88 26.68 -1.90
C THR A 160 8.06 27.39 -0.55
N TRP A 161 7.87 26.67 0.55
CA TRP A 161 8.01 27.13 1.94
C TRP A 161 9.09 26.36 2.67
#